data_1590ee128010543dc82f7abcbd28905a
#
_entry.id   1590ee128010543dc82f7abcbd28905a
#
_cell.length_a   1.000
_cell.length_b   1.000
_cell.length_c   1.000
_cell.angle_alpha   90.00
_cell.angle_beta   90.00
_cell.angle_gamma   90.00
#
_symmetry.space_group_name_H-M   'P 1'
#
loop_
_entity.id
_entity.type
_entity.pdbx_description
1 polymer ?
#
loop_
_entity_poly.entity_id
_entity_poly.type
_entity_poly.pdbx_seq_one_letter_code
_entity_poly.pdbx_strand_id
1 'polypeptide(L)' 'VVSEEKLNMFLCELTELSLKHGLGINEGGVLYELESDDYERHYSCDDESKINFV' A
#
# COMPACT_ATOMS: atom_id res chain seq x y z
N VAL A 1 -14.95 -4.13 12.29
CA VAL A 1 -14.65 -2.80 11.74
C VAL A 1 -13.27 -2.35 12.19
N VAL A 2 -12.43 -1.99 11.25
CA VAL A 2 -11.08 -1.51 11.54
C VAL A 2 -11.16 0.00 11.85
N SER A 3 -10.51 0.44 12.93
CA SER A 3 -10.49 1.85 13.24
C SER A 3 -9.66 2.62 12.21
N GLU A 4 -10.08 3.84 11.90
CA GLU A 4 -9.37 4.67 10.93
C GLU A 4 -7.91 4.92 11.33
N GLU A 5 -7.70 5.12 12.62
CA GLU A 5 -6.37 5.39 13.15
C GLU A 5 -5.43 4.22 12.91
N LYS A 6 -5.88 3.01 13.24
CA LYS A 6 -5.09 1.80 13.01
C LYS A 6 -4.85 1.56 11.52
N LEU A 7 -5.89 1.80 10.72
CA LEU A 7 -5.79 1.63 9.27
C LEU A 7 -4.76 2.58 8.67
N ASN A 8 -4.82 3.85 9.07
CA ASN A 8 -3.88 4.85 8.57
C ASN A 8 -2.44 4.52 8.95
N MET A 9 -2.21 4.07 10.17
CA MET A 9 -0.88 3.68 10.62
C MET A 9 -0.39 2.46 9.85
N PHE A 10 -1.26 1.49 9.65
CA PHE A 10 -0.92 0.28 8.90
C PHE A 10 -0.54 0.62 7.45
N LEU A 11 -1.34 1.44 6.79
CA LEU A 11 -1.08 1.83 5.41
C LEU A 11 0.21 2.62 5.27
N CYS A 12 0.49 3.49 6.24
CA CYS A 12 1.72 4.27 6.25
C CYS A 12 2.94 3.37 6.38
N GLU A 13 2.91 2.46 7.34
CA GLU A 13 4.01 1.53 7.55
C GLU A 13 4.17 0.56 6.38
N LEU A 14 3.06 0.12 5.81
CA LEU A 14 3.10 -0.76 4.64
C LEU A 14 3.74 -0.05 3.45
N THR A 15 3.41 1.22 3.26
CA THR A 15 4.02 2.03 2.19
C THR A 15 5.52 2.13 2.39
N GLU A 16 5.96 2.43 3.61
CA GLU A 16 7.40 2.52 3.93
C GLU A 16 8.10 1.20 3.67
N LEU A 17 7.48 0.10 4.07
CA LEU A 17 8.05 -1.23 3.88
C LEU A 17 8.19 -1.56 2.39
N SER A 18 7.17 -1.25 1.60
CA SER A 18 7.20 -1.48 0.16
C SER A 18 8.30 -0.70 -0.52
N LEU A 19 8.43 0.57 -0.17
CA LEU A 19 9.44 1.42 -0.76
C LEU A 19 10.85 1.01 -0.34
N LYS A 20 10.98 0.56 0.89
CA LYS A 20 12.28 0.09 1.41
C LYS A 20 12.80 -1.12 0.66
N HIS A 21 11.91 -2.05 0.33
CA HIS A 21 12.30 -3.30 -0.34
C HIS A 21 12.11 -3.26 -1.85
N GLY A 22 11.47 -2.22 -2.37
CA GLY A 22 11.22 -2.10 -3.80
C GLY A 22 10.16 -3.06 -4.32
N LEU A 23 9.23 -3.46 -3.46
CA LEU A 23 8.15 -4.38 -3.82
C LEU A 23 6.80 -3.76 -3.54
N GLY A 24 5.86 -3.99 -4.46
CA GLY A 24 4.49 -3.49 -4.31
C GLY A 24 3.48 -4.62 -4.34
N ILE A 25 2.27 -4.34 -3.89
CA ILE A 25 1.16 -5.28 -3.90
C ILE A 25 0.06 -4.67 -4.77
N ASN A 26 -0.35 -5.37 -5.84
CA ASN A 26 -1.43 -4.88 -6.68
C ASN A 26 -2.80 -5.31 -6.14
N GLU A 27 -3.87 -4.90 -6.84
CA GLU A 27 -5.25 -5.17 -6.43
C GLU A 27 -5.56 -6.65 -6.21
N GLY A 28 -4.89 -7.52 -6.93
CA GLY A 28 -5.09 -8.95 -6.80
C GLY A 28 -4.25 -9.61 -5.74
N GLY A 29 -3.49 -8.83 -4.98
CA GLY A 29 -2.59 -9.36 -3.98
C GLY A 29 -1.30 -9.92 -4.54
N VAL A 30 -0.99 -9.60 -5.80
CA VAL A 30 0.23 -10.08 -6.45
C VAL A 30 1.38 -9.12 -6.18
N LEU A 31 2.51 -9.66 -5.80
CA LEU A 31 3.71 -8.86 -5.57
C LEU A 31 4.42 -8.56 -6.89
N TYR A 32 4.95 -7.36 -7.01
CA TYR A 32 5.72 -6.98 -8.19
C TYR A 32 6.83 -6.03 -7.78
N GLU A 33 7.87 -5.94 -8.62
CA GLU A 33 8.97 -5.02 -8.36
C GLU A 33 8.57 -3.60 -8.74
N LEU A 34 8.93 -2.65 -7.90
CA LEU A 34 8.64 -1.24 -8.13
C LEU A 34 9.58 -0.66 -9.18
N GLU A 35 9.05 0.19 -10.06
CA GLU A 35 9.83 0.97 -10.99
C GLU A 35 10.02 2.37 -10.38
N SER A 36 10.85 3.19 -11.01
CA SER A 36 11.16 4.51 -10.46
C SER A 36 9.93 5.38 -10.21
N ASP A 37 8.92 5.28 -11.06
CA ASP A 37 7.68 6.05 -10.92
C ASP A 37 6.83 5.58 -9.73
N ASP A 38 6.99 4.32 -9.35
CA ASP A 38 6.20 3.74 -8.27
C ASP A 38 6.61 4.24 -6.89
N TYR A 39 7.79 4.81 -6.76
CA TYR A 39 8.27 5.31 -5.47
C TYR A 39 7.56 6.57 -4.98
N GLU A 40 6.70 7.14 -5.81
CA GLU A 40 5.86 8.28 -5.43
C GLU A 40 4.45 7.84 -5.01
N ARG A 41 4.18 6.54 -5.11
CA ARG A 41 2.88 5.98 -4.79
C ARG A 41 2.79 5.58 -3.32
N HIS A 42 1.56 5.38 -2.86
CA HIS A 42 1.31 4.93 -1.49
C HIS A 42 0.08 4.04 -1.46
N TYR A 43 -0.09 3.32 -0.38
CA TYR A 43 -1.26 2.46 -0.22
C TYR A 43 -2.42 3.25 0.36
N SER A 44 -3.61 2.99 -0.17
CA SER A 44 -4.82 3.56 0.37
C SER A 44 -5.91 2.48 0.37
N CYS A 45 -6.98 2.74 1.07
CA CYS A 45 -8.07 1.80 1.22
C CYS A 45 -9.35 2.43 0.68
N ASP A 46 -10.11 1.68 -0.12
CA ASP A 46 -11.37 2.18 -0.67
C ASP A 46 -12.54 1.88 0.26
N ASP A 47 -13.77 2.20 -0.19
CA ASP A 47 -14.98 2.01 0.60
C ASP A 47 -15.28 0.54 0.90
N GLU A 48 -14.72 -0.36 0.11
CA GLU A 48 -14.90 -1.80 0.29
C GLU A 48 -13.78 -2.42 1.11
N SER A 49 -12.93 -1.61 1.70
CA SER A 49 -11.77 -2.03 2.48
C SER A 49 -10.73 -2.77 1.65
N LYS A 50 -10.70 -2.51 0.35
CA LYS A 50 -9.68 -3.07 -0.52
C LYS A 50 -8.49 -2.13 -0.59
N ILE A 51 -7.31 -2.71 -0.57
CA ILE A 51 -6.08 -1.94 -0.61
C ILE A 51 -5.70 -1.62 -2.07
N ASN A 52 -5.27 -0.39 -2.30
CA ASN A 52 -4.84 0.07 -3.61
C ASN A 52 -3.52 0.81 -3.47
N PHE A 53 -2.62 0.57 -4.41
CA PHE A 53 -1.33 1.27 -4.46
C PHE A 53 -1.45 2.38 -5.51
N VAL A 54 -1.62 3.60 -5.05
CA VAL A 54 -1.90 4.76 -5.93
C VAL A 54 -0.86 5.85 -5.86
#